data_296f4af1c20ce310a3a51aa116fddcc7
#
_entry.id   296f4af1c20ce310a3a51aa116fddcc7
#
_cell.length_a   1.000
_cell.length_b   1.000
_cell.length_c   1.000
_cell.angle_alpha   90.00
_cell.angle_beta   90.00
_cell.angle_gamma   90.00
#
_symmetry.space_group_name_H-M   'P 1'
#
loop_
_entity.id
_entity.type
_entity.pdbx_description
1 polymer ?
#
loop_
_entity_poly.entity_id
_entity_poly.type
_entity_poly.pdbx_seq_one_letter_code
_entity_poly.pdbx_strand_id
1 'polypeptide(L)'
;GRVLYVPMKKIDAANGTITFDDEDGEEITQSVTGGRAKMQWKPDFGMRWAALGVDFEMFGKDHQPNQGVYARICKALGAEPPVNYVYELFLDQHGEKISKTKGNGISVEQWLSYAAPESLALYNFQKPRTAKKLYFDVIPKAVDEYLSFVESYHGQNIAEQIENPAWHIHA
;
A
#
# COMPACT_ATOMS: atom_id res chain seq x y z
N GLY A 1 3.19 22.53 -10.04
CA GLY A 1 2.81 23.46 -9.00
C GLY A 1 3.13 22.89 -7.63
N ARG A 2 3.28 23.74 -6.63
CA ARG A 2 3.51 23.34 -5.24
C ARG A 2 2.16 23.04 -4.57
N VAL A 3 2.07 21.97 -3.80
CA VAL A 3 0.89 21.67 -2.98
C VAL A 3 1.09 22.30 -1.61
N LEU A 4 0.17 23.18 -1.23
CA LEU A 4 0.13 23.81 0.08
C LEU A 4 -0.87 23.07 0.98
N TYR A 5 -0.52 22.89 2.24
CA TYR A 5 -1.42 22.42 3.27
C TYR A 5 -1.82 23.61 4.14
N VAL A 6 -3.01 24.13 3.90
CA VAL A 6 -3.52 25.34 4.55
C VAL A 6 -4.87 25.08 5.23
N PRO A 7 -5.15 25.73 6.37
CA PRO A 7 -6.49 25.70 6.97
C PRO A 7 -7.49 26.40 6.05
N MET A 8 -8.63 25.78 5.80
CA MET A 8 -9.70 26.40 5.02
C MET A 8 -10.52 27.33 5.91
N LYS A 9 -10.64 28.59 5.52
CA LYS A 9 -11.49 29.59 6.17
C LYS A 9 -12.98 29.42 5.81
N LYS A 10 -13.25 29.14 4.52
CA LYS A 10 -14.60 28.97 3.98
C LYS A 10 -14.64 27.84 2.97
N ILE A 11 -15.73 27.10 3.00
CA ILE A 11 -16.08 26.08 2.00
C ILE A 11 -17.41 26.48 1.39
N ASP A 12 -17.44 26.68 0.09
CA ASP A 12 -18.65 26.92 -0.67
C ASP A 12 -18.91 25.72 -1.59
N ALA A 13 -19.70 24.79 -1.08
CA ALA A 13 -20.01 23.56 -1.79
C ALA A 13 -20.88 23.81 -3.03
N ALA A 14 -21.72 24.83 -3.02
CA ALA A 14 -22.60 25.15 -4.14
C ALA A 14 -21.81 25.64 -5.37
N ASN A 15 -20.77 26.44 -5.13
CA ASN A 15 -19.92 26.98 -6.19
C ASN A 15 -18.63 26.16 -6.38
N GLY A 16 -18.40 25.12 -5.59
CA GLY A 16 -17.21 24.28 -5.65
C GLY A 16 -15.92 25.06 -5.39
N THR A 17 -15.93 25.97 -4.40
CA THR A 17 -14.78 26.79 -4.05
C THR A 17 -14.39 26.67 -2.59
N ILE A 18 -13.11 26.92 -2.31
CA ILE A 18 -12.53 27.04 -0.97
C ILE A 18 -11.82 28.37 -0.83
N THR A 19 -11.88 28.96 0.38
CA THR A 19 -11.15 30.20 0.72
C THR A 19 -10.13 29.89 1.82
N PHE A 20 -8.91 30.35 1.66
CA PHE A 20 -7.80 30.16 2.59
C PHE A 20 -6.81 31.33 2.48
N ASP A 21 -5.90 31.46 3.44
CA ASP A 21 -4.77 32.37 3.31
C ASP A 21 -3.60 31.61 2.66
N ASP A 22 -2.92 32.23 1.71
CA ASP A 22 -1.71 31.69 1.12
C ASP A 22 -0.48 31.86 2.03
N GLU A 23 0.72 31.59 1.51
CA GLU A 23 1.98 31.69 2.27
C GLU A 23 2.34 33.15 2.61
N ASP A 24 1.82 34.12 1.88
CA ASP A 24 2.05 35.55 2.08
C ASP A 24 0.97 36.17 2.98
N GLY A 25 -0.04 35.38 3.39
CA GLY A 25 -1.16 35.81 4.22
C GLY A 25 -2.30 36.48 3.43
N GLU A 26 -2.25 36.43 2.13
CA GLU A 26 -3.33 36.93 1.26
C GLU A 26 -4.50 35.96 1.18
N GLU A 27 -5.72 36.47 1.31
CA GLU A 27 -6.92 35.65 1.22
C GLU A 27 -7.23 35.29 -0.24
N ILE A 28 -7.20 33.98 -0.51
CA ILE A 28 -7.46 33.43 -1.85
C ILE A 28 -8.73 32.60 -1.84
N THR A 29 -9.60 32.81 -2.84
CA THR A 29 -10.72 31.93 -3.16
C THR A 29 -10.41 31.17 -4.44
N GLN A 30 -10.41 29.81 -4.35
CA GLN A 30 -10.01 28.95 -5.44
C GLN A 30 -11.04 27.85 -5.70
N SER A 31 -11.25 27.50 -6.97
CA SER A 31 -12.04 26.33 -7.35
C SER A 31 -11.35 25.03 -6.91
N VAL A 32 -12.15 24.06 -6.46
CA VAL A 32 -11.65 22.71 -6.12
C VAL A 32 -11.57 21.77 -7.34
N THR A 33 -12.06 22.21 -8.51
CA THR A 33 -12.05 21.43 -9.75
C THR A 33 -10.86 21.76 -10.64
N GLY A 34 -10.68 21.00 -11.72
CA GLY A 34 -9.60 21.24 -12.69
C GLY A 34 -8.20 21.00 -12.15
N GLY A 35 -8.04 20.13 -11.17
CA GLY A 35 -6.73 19.78 -10.59
C GLY A 35 -6.12 20.87 -9.70
N ARG A 36 -6.91 21.86 -9.29
CA ARG A 36 -6.44 22.99 -8.47
C ARG A 36 -6.42 22.70 -6.96
N ALA A 37 -7.15 21.66 -6.51
CA ALA A 37 -7.14 21.21 -5.13
C ALA A 37 -6.86 19.73 -5.06
N LYS A 38 -6.10 19.31 -4.05
CA LYS A 38 -5.86 17.90 -3.73
C LYS A 38 -6.54 17.58 -2.42
N MET A 39 -7.32 16.51 -2.40
CA MET A 39 -7.91 16.01 -1.17
C MET A 39 -6.83 15.50 -0.21
N GLN A 40 -7.10 15.61 1.09
CA GLN A 40 -6.31 14.89 2.08
C GLN A 40 -6.44 13.38 1.83
N TRP A 41 -5.42 12.63 2.20
CA TRP A 41 -5.30 11.20 1.86
C TRP A 41 -6.48 10.32 2.35
N LYS A 42 -7.13 10.66 3.48
CA LYS A 42 -8.28 9.88 3.98
C LYS A 42 -9.51 9.97 3.06
N PRO A 43 -10.01 11.16 2.70
CA PRO A 43 -11.07 11.27 1.71
C PRO A 43 -10.62 10.81 0.31
N ASP A 44 -9.35 11.01 -0.07
CA ASP A 44 -8.79 10.55 -1.34
C ASP A 44 -8.90 9.02 -1.49
N PHE A 45 -8.63 8.26 -0.44
CA PHE A 45 -8.75 6.80 -0.45
C PHE A 45 -10.18 6.33 -0.75
N GLY A 46 -11.16 6.81 0.01
CA GLY A 46 -12.57 6.44 -0.20
C GLY A 46 -13.12 6.92 -1.54
N MET A 47 -12.70 8.09 -1.99
CA MET A 47 -13.05 8.62 -3.31
C MET A 47 -12.51 7.74 -4.44
N ARG A 48 -11.26 7.29 -4.36
CA ARG A 48 -10.66 6.41 -5.37
C ARG A 48 -11.38 5.08 -5.46
N TRP A 49 -11.74 4.50 -4.33
CA TRP A 49 -12.54 3.27 -4.33
C TRP A 49 -13.85 3.45 -5.10
N ALA A 50 -14.56 4.55 -4.84
CA ALA A 50 -15.81 4.85 -5.54
C ALA A 50 -15.58 5.16 -7.03
N ALA A 51 -14.59 6.00 -7.35
CA ALA A 51 -14.36 6.48 -8.72
C ALA A 51 -13.81 5.39 -9.66
N LEU A 52 -13.04 4.44 -9.11
CA LEU A 52 -12.41 3.37 -9.89
C LEU A 52 -13.17 2.04 -9.83
N GLY A 53 -14.24 1.96 -9.03
CA GLY A 53 -15.00 0.71 -8.84
C GLY A 53 -14.12 -0.41 -8.29
N VAL A 54 -13.38 -0.13 -7.21
CA VAL A 54 -12.41 -1.08 -6.65
C VAL A 54 -13.14 -2.21 -5.92
N ASP A 55 -12.92 -3.46 -6.32
CA ASP A 55 -13.49 -4.65 -5.68
C ASP A 55 -12.63 -5.19 -4.54
N PHE A 56 -11.32 -5.03 -4.65
CA PHE A 56 -10.35 -5.55 -3.69
C PHE A 56 -9.18 -4.58 -3.49
N GLU A 57 -8.82 -4.32 -2.23
CA GLU A 57 -7.72 -3.42 -1.85
C GLU A 57 -6.83 -4.07 -0.80
N MET A 58 -5.51 -4.10 -1.06
CA MET A 58 -4.50 -4.50 -0.09
C MET A 58 -3.78 -3.29 0.46
N PHE A 59 -3.68 -3.17 1.77
CA PHE A 59 -2.91 -2.08 2.38
C PHE A 59 -2.20 -2.50 3.67
N GLY A 60 -1.16 -1.76 4.03
CA GLY A 60 -0.42 -1.97 5.25
C GLY A 60 -1.23 -1.65 6.50
N LYS A 61 -0.87 -2.26 7.60
CA LYS A 61 -1.51 -2.12 8.92
C LYS A 61 -1.68 -0.67 9.39
N ASP A 62 -0.84 0.24 8.93
CA ASP A 62 -0.92 1.66 9.26
C ASP A 62 -2.19 2.35 8.69
N HIS A 63 -2.82 1.77 7.67
CA HIS A 63 -4.12 2.23 7.16
C HIS A 63 -5.32 1.67 7.93
N GLN A 64 -5.16 0.56 8.65
CA GLN A 64 -6.24 -0.15 9.33
C GLN A 64 -7.08 0.73 10.26
N PRO A 65 -6.53 1.66 11.07
CA PRO A 65 -7.33 2.53 11.93
C PRO A 65 -8.28 3.46 11.18
N ASN A 66 -8.01 3.71 9.90
CA ASN A 66 -8.78 4.64 9.05
C ASN A 66 -9.70 3.93 8.05
N GLN A 67 -9.67 2.60 7.98
CA GLN A 67 -10.47 1.80 7.04
C GLN A 67 -11.96 2.14 7.11
N GLY A 68 -12.51 2.29 8.32
CA GLY A 68 -13.91 2.68 8.50
C GLY A 68 -14.25 4.08 7.97
N VAL A 69 -13.28 5.01 7.96
CA VAL A 69 -13.44 6.35 7.36
C VAL A 69 -13.50 6.24 5.85
N TYR A 70 -12.59 5.48 5.24
CA TYR A 70 -12.57 5.25 3.79
C TYR A 70 -13.89 4.63 3.30
N ALA A 71 -14.37 3.60 4.02
CA ALA A 71 -15.62 2.93 3.69
C ALA A 71 -16.83 3.89 3.75
N ARG A 72 -16.92 4.75 4.79
CA ARG A 72 -17.99 5.75 4.87
C ARG A 72 -17.93 6.77 3.74
N ILE A 73 -16.74 7.21 3.34
CA ILE A 73 -16.58 8.15 2.21
C ILE A 73 -16.98 7.48 0.90
N CYS A 74 -16.56 6.24 0.66
CA CYS A 74 -16.95 5.47 -0.50
C CYS A 74 -18.49 5.35 -0.61
N LYS A 75 -19.15 4.98 0.49
CA LYS A 75 -20.63 4.89 0.55
C LYS A 75 -21.32 6.24 0.34
N ALA A 76 -20.78 7.31 0.90
CA ALA A 76 -21.31 8.66 0.71
C ALA A 76 -21.27 9.11 -0.77
N LEU A 77 -20.34 8.54 -1.54
CA LEU A 77 -20.22 8.75 -2.98
C LEU A 77 -21.06 7.77 -3.82
N GLY A 78 -21.85 6.92 -3.17
CA GLY A 78 -22.80 6.01 -3.84
C GLY A 78 -22.19 4.69 -4.31
N ALA A 79 -21.00 4.31 -3.81
CA ALA A 79 -20.36 3.05 -4.16
C ALA A 79 -20.19 2.12 -2.94
N GLU A 80 -20.05 0.83 -3.20
CA GLU A 80 -19.72 -0.14 -2.15
C GLU A 80 -18.21 -0.18 -1.91
N PRO A 81 -17.76 -0.23 -0.64
CA PRO A 81 -16.36 -0.38 -0.32
C PRO A 81 -15.81 -1.74 -0.74
N PRO A 82 -14.54 -1.82 -1.16
CA PRO A 82 -13.90 -3.06 -1.54
C PRO A 82 -13.72 -4.03 -0.37
N VAL A 83 -13.54 -5.30 -0.69
CA VAL A 83 -12.98 -6.27 0.24
C VAL A 83 -11.54 -5.88 0.54
N ASN A 84 -11.18 -5.79 1.81
CA ASN A 84 -9.86 -5.35 2.22
C ASN A 84 -9.00 -6.50 2.76
N TYR A 85 -7.72 -6.48 2.39
CA TYR A 85 -6.70 -7.33 2.98
C TYR A 85 -5.62 -6.47 3.63
N VAL A 86 -5.41 -6.65 4.93
CA VAL A 86 -4.41 -5.89 5.70
C VAL A 86 -3.18 -6.77 5.91
N TYR A 87 -2.02 -6.27 5.47
CA TYR A 87 -0.74 -6.93 5.69
C TYR A 87 0.12 -6.19 6.72
N GLU A 88 1.02 -6.94 7.36
CA GLU A 88 1.96 -6.37 8.34
C GLU A 88 3.09 -5.59 7.67
N LEU A 89 3.70 -4.71 8.46
CA LEU A 89 4.81 -3.88 8.02
C LEU A 89 6.12 -4.67 8.04
N PHE A 90 7.04 -4.27 7.17
CA PHE A 90 8.41 -4.75 7.21
C PHE A 90 9.24 -4.00 8.26
N LEU A 91 10.09 -4.75 8.94
CA LEU A 91 11.00 -4.27 9.96
C LEU A 91 12.45 -4.39 9.48
N ASP A 92 13.33 -3.54 9.97
CA ASP A 92 14.76 -3.67 9.74
C ASP A 92 15.39 -4.81 10.58
N GLN A 93 16.71 -4.96 10.50
CA GLN A 93 17.44 -5.96 11.27
C GLN A 93 17.27 -5.83 12.79
N HIS A 94 17.01 -4.62 13.28
CA HIS A 94 16.83 -4.31 14.70
C HIS A 94 15.37 -4.44 15.16
N GLY A 95 14.43 -4.68 14.23
CA GLY A 95 12.99 -4.76 14.52
C GLY A 95 12.29 -3.42 14.49
N GLU A 96 12.90 -2.37 13.95
CA GLU A 96 12.27 -1.07 13.74
C GLU A 96 11.55 -1.01 12.40
N LYS A 97 10.47 -0.21 12.33
CA LYS A 97 9.74 0.02 11.07
C LYS A 97 10.68 0.59 10.01
N ILE A 98 10.69 -0.05 8.84
CA ILE A 98 11.40 0.46 7.66
C ILE A 98 10.74 1.75 7.18
N SER A 99 11.54 2.77 6.92
CA SER A 99 11.10 4.01 6.30
C SER A 99 12.11 4.53 5.28
N LYS A 100 11.59 5.13 4.21
CA LYS A 100 12.43 5.75 3.17
C LYS A 100 13.35 6.84 3.73
N THR A 101 12.85 7.62 4.68
CA THR A 101 13.60 8.72 5.31
C THR A 101 14.78 8.22 6.15
N LYS A 102 14.61 7.08 6.83
CA LYS A 102 15.67 6.44 7.62
C LYS A 102 16.68 5.68 6.75
N GLY A 103 16.27 5.23 5.55
CA GLY A 103 17.09 4.39 4.68
C GLY A 103 17.49 3.04 5.28
N ASN A 104 16.70 2.53 6.24
CA ASN A 104 17.03 1.35 7.05
C ASN A 104 16.46 0.04 6.49
N GLY A 105 16.04 0.02 5.23
CA GLY A 105 15.57 -1.17 4.54
C GLY A 105 16.30 -1.40 3.24
N ILE A 106 16.04 -2.54 2.59
CA ILE A 106 16.49 -2.81 1.22
C ILE A 106 15.36 -2.51 0.24
N SER A 107 15.72 -2.02 -0.95
CA SER A 107 14.77 -1.79 -2.04
C SER A 107 14.54 -3.07 -2.85
N VAL A 108 13.49 -3.07 -3.68
CA VAL A 108 13.23 -4.16 -4.63
C VAL A 108 14.41 -4.30 -5.60
N GLU A 109 14.94 -3.21 -6.11
CA GLU A 109 16.11 -3.21 -7.03
C GLU A 109 17.35 -3.81 -6.35
N GLN A 110 17.57 -3.52 -5.08
CA GLN A 110 18.66 -4.13 -4.32
C GLN A 110 18.47 -5.64 -4.18
N TRP A 111 17.24 -6.10 -3.86
CA TRP A 111 16.95 -7.53 -3.83
C TRP A 111 17.23 -8.20 -5.19
N LEU A 112 16.68 -7.63 -6.26
CA LEU A 112 16.82 -8.17 -7.61
C LEU A 112 18.25 -8.16 -8.15
N SER A 113 19.15 -7.39 -7.53
CA SER A 113 20.58 -7.45 -7.85
C SER A 113 21.27 -8.72 -7.34
N TYR A 114 20.66 -9.45 -6.41
CA TYR A 114 21.24 -10.64 -5.78
C TYR A 114 20.41 -11.91 -5.95
N ALA A 115 19.12 -11.78 -6.23
CA ALA A 115 18.21 -12.92 -6.27
C ALA A 115 17.08 -12.73 -7.29
N ALA A 116 16.53 -13.85 -7.77
CA ALA A 116 15.42 -13.87 -8.69
C ALA A 116 14.13 -13.32 -8.05
N PRO A 117 13.23 -12.70 -8.85
CA PRO A 117 11.99 -12.08 -8.35
C PRO A 117 11.07 -13.08 -7.64
N GLU A 118 11.09 -14.35 -8.01
CA GLU A 118 10.30 -15.42 -7.42
C GLU A 118 10.63 -15.62 -5.93
N SER A 119 11.89 -15.46 -5.54
CA SER A 119 12.30 -15.53 -4.12
C SER A 119 11.71 -14.39 -3.30
N LEU A 120 11.60 -13.18 -3.88
CA LEU A 120 10.93 -12.05 -3.25
C LEU A 120 9.42 -12.25 -3.20
N ALA A 121 8.83 -12.79 -4.28
CA ALA A 121 7.41 -13.10 -4.34
C ALA A 121 7.05 -14.13 -3.24
N LEU A 122 7.81 -15.21 -3.10
CA LEU A 122 7.64 -16.17 -2.01
C LEU A 122 7.76 -15.51 -0.64
N TYR A 123 8.80 -14.71 -0.44
CA TYR A 123 9.02 -14.03 0.84
C TYR A 123 7.83 -13.12 1.21
N ASN A 124 7.21 -12.44 0.24
CA ASN A 124 6.03 -11.62 0.46
C ASN A 124 4.76 -12.46 0.68
N PHE A 125 4.60 -13.53 -0.09
CA PHE A 125 3.42 -14.40 -0.05
C PHE A 125 3.29 -15.14 1.29
N GLN A 126 4.39 -15.60 1.86
CA GLN A 126 4.38 -16.34 3.11
C GLN A 126 4.03 -15.44 4.30
N LYS A 127 3.09 -15.89 5.14
CA LYS A 127 2.70 -15.24 6.40
C LYS A 127 2.54 -13.71 6.31
N PRO A 128 1.74 -13.18 5.38
CA PRO A 128 1.65 -11.74 5.12
C PRO A 128 1.08 -10.92 6.29
N ARG A 129 0.43 -11.59 7.26
CA ARG A 129 -0.08 -10.97 8.49
C ARG A 129 0.91 -11.00 9.65
N THR A 130 2.15 -11.38 9.39
CA THR A 130 3.23 -11.42 10.39
C THR A 130 4.30 -10.42 10.00
N ALA A 131 4.71 -9.56 10.93
CA ALA A 131 5.81 -8.64 10.69
C ALA A 131 7.09 -9.39 10.36
N LYS A 132 7.75 -9.01 9.28
CA LYS A 132 8.97 -9.65 8.78
C LYS A 132 10.11 -8.67 8.76
N LYS A 133 11.31 -9.15 9.03
CA LYS A 133 12.52 -8.36 8.92
C LYS A 133 13.03 -8.37 7.47
N LEU A 134 13.27 -7.22 6.88
CA LEU A 134 13.73 -7.06 5.50
C LEU A 134 15.11 -6.37 5.49
N TYR A 135 16.19 -7.17 5.39
CA TYR A 135 17.58 -6.76 5.33
C TYR A 135 18.39 -7.79 4.54
N PHE A 136 19.65 -7.51 4.19
CA PHE A 136 20.42 -8.31 3.24
C PHE A 136 20.52 -9.79 3.57
N ASP A 137 20.74 -10.17 4.82
CA ASP A 137 20.91 -11.58 5.21
C ASP A 137 19.63 -12.42 5.05
N VAL A 138 18.50 -11.78 4.79
CA VAL A 138 17.23 -12.48 4.50
C VAL A 138 17.23 -13.01 3.06
N ILE A 139 17.92 -12.36 2.13
CA ILE A 139 17.92 -12.69 0.71
C ILE A 139 18.36 -14.15 0.45
N PRO A 140 19.56 -14.60 0.90
CA PRO A 140 19.99 -15.98 0.65
C PRO A 140 19.04 -17.01 1.27
N LYS A 141 18.50 -16.73 2.47
CA LYS A 141 17.54 -17.62 3.13
C LYS A 141 16.23 -17.75 2.34
N ALA A 142 15.74 -16.64 1.79
CA ALA A 142 14.54 -16.64 0.95
C ALA A 142 14.76 -17.39 -0.36
N VAL A 143 15.98 -17.31 -0.93
CA VAL A 143 16.37 -18.09 -2.12
C VAL A 143 16.39 -19.57 -1.81
N ASP A 144 17.06 -19.99 -0.73
CA ASP A 144 17.15 -21.40 -0.34
C ASP A 144 15.74 -21.97 -0.05
N GLU A 145 14.90 -21.22 0.62
CA GLU A 145 13.51 -21.61 0.88
C GLU A 145 12.70 -21.75 -0.41
N TYR A 146 12.83 -20.79 -1.32
CA TYR A 146 12.18 -20.86 -2.63
C TYR A 146 12.63 -22.11 -3.41
N LEU A 147 13.92 -22.36 -3.50
CA LEU A 147 14.45 -23.54 -4.21
C LEU A 147 13.95 -24.85 -3.57
N SER A 148 13.85 -24.91 -2.26
CA SER A 148 13.30 -26.07 -1.55
C SER A 148 11.82 -26.33 -1.90
N PHE A 149 10.99 -25.29 -2.04
CA PHE A 149 9.61 -25.43 -2.51
C PHE A 149 9.54 -25.89 -3.97
N VAL A 150 10.40 -25.37 -4.85
CA VAL A 150 10.46 -25.80 -6.25
C VAL A 150 10.91 -27.26 -6.35
N GLU A 151 11.91 -27.68 -5.58
CA GLU A 151 12.39 -29.05 -5.57
C GLU A 151 11.29 -30.03 -5.09
N SER A 152 10.65 -29.70 -3.99
CA SER A 152 9.58 -30.55 -3.46
C SER A 152 8.37 -30.64 -4.40
N TYR A 153 8.06 -29.59 -5.12
CA TYR A 153 6.94 -29.52 -6.06
C TYR A 153 6.94 -30.65 -7.09
N HIS A 154 8.10 -31.00 -7.62
CA HIS A 154 8.23 -32.04 -8.65
C HIS A 154 7.88 -33.46 -8.18
N GLY A 155 7.96 -33.71 -6.87
CA GLY A 155 7.61 -35.00 -6.25
C GLY A 155 6.20 -35.09 -5.69
N GLN A 156 5.45 -34.00 -5.72
CA GLN A 156 4.13 -33.85 -5.08
C GLN A 156 2.98 -34.27 -6.02
N ASN A 157 1.90 -34.79 -5.42
CA ASN A 157 0.64 -34.97 -6.15
C ASN A 157 -0.08 -33.62 -6.34
N ILE A 158 -1.13 -33.59 -7.18
CA ILE A 158 -1.84 -32.34 -7.53
C ILE A 158 -2.37 -31.58 -6.29
N ALA A 159 -2.91 -32.26 -5.31
CA ALA A 159 -3.44 -31.62 -4.10
C ALA A 159 -2.31 -30.94 -3.31
N GLU A 160 -1.19 -31.61 -3.14
CA GLU A 160 0.00 -31.07 -2.49
C GLU A 160 0.64 -29.91 -3.29
N GLN A 161 0.64 -30.01 -4.63
CA GLN A 161 1.14 -28.95 -5.50
C GLN A 161 0.34 -27.66 -5.35
N ILE A 162 -1.00 -27.74 -5.26
CA ILE A 162 -1.86 -26.57 -5.05
C ILE A 162 -1.60 -25.92 -3.69
N GLU A 163 -1.21 -26.66 -2.68
CA GLU A 163 -0.84 -26.14 -1.37
C GLU A 163 0.61 -25.61 -1.32
N ASN A 164 1.44 -25.95 -2.31
CA ASN A 164 2.82 -25.52 -2.39
C ASN A 164 2.88 -24.04 -2.90
N PRO A 165 3.57 -23.13 -2.19
CA PRO A 165 3.72 -21.74 -2.63
C PRO A 165 4.26 -21.57 -4.05
N ALA A 166 5.11 -22.50 -4.54
CA ALA A 166 5.66 -22.46 -5.89
C ALA A 166 4.56 -22.48 -6.97
N TRP A 167 3.44 -23.19 -6.74
CA TRP A 167 2.29 -23.17 -7.64
C TRP A 167 1.77 -21.73 -7.87
N HIS A 168 1.56 -20.99 -6.78
CA HIS A 168 0.98 -19.65 -6.83
C HIS A 168 1.94 -18.57 -7.37
N ILE A 169 3.23 -18.84 -7.36
CA ILE A 169 4.26 -17.91 -7.87
C ILE A 169 4.44 -18.08 -9.39
N HIS A 170 4.23 -19.30 -9.90
CA HIS A 170 4.44 -19.64 -11.30
C HIS A 170 3.15 -19.85 -12.11
N ALA A 171 1.98 -19.77 -11.47
CA ALA A 171 0.67 -19.95 -12.12
C ALA A 171 0.28 -18.80 -13.05
#